data_e299f83b7c4bc667f6f5de4385de0331
#
_entry.id   e299f83b7c4bc667f6f5de4385de0331
#
_cell.length_a   1.000
_cell.length_b   1.000
_cell.length_c   1.000
_cell.angle_alpha   90.00
_cell.angle_beta   90.00
_cell.angle_gamma   90.00
#
_symmetry.space_group_name_H-M   'P 1'
#
loop_
_entity.id
_entity.type
_entity.pdbx_description
1 polymer ?
#
loop_
_entity_poly.entity_id
_entity_poly.type
_entity_poly.pdbx_seq_one_letter_code
_entity_poly.pdbx_strand_id
1 'polypeptide(L)'
;MKRFAVLLLTLAMAFCCAAPAFAAGTIEVTEDVSVSDDYDWTRFQGQNLTLNVYNWGEYISNGSDDSVDVVAAFEKLTGIKVNYTTFDSNESMYAKLKSGAANYDVVIPSDYMVAKMIAEGMLAPLDYSNIPNSKNIDAVYRDPDYDPTNAYTVPYMLCTTGIIYNTTMVENAPTKWADLWDEQYAGNILMFNNSRDAYAIAAFKNGTSINPETPEEVDEVVETLKAQKP
;
A
#
# COMPACT_ATOMS: atom_id res chain seq x y z
N MET A 1 41.84 -68.91 4.59
CA MET A 1 40.49 -68.59 4.13
C MET A 1 39.92 -67.52 5.06
N LYS A 2 40.08 -66.30 4.69
CA LYS A 2 39.62 -65.16 5.50
C LYS A 2 38.39 -64.61 4.81
N ARG A 3 37.23 -64.62 5.51
CA ARG A 3 35.98 -64.09 5.03
C ARG A 3 35.99 -62.54 5.28
N PHE A 4 35.98 -61.78 4.23
CA PHE A 4 35.73 -60.32 4.30
C PHE A 4 34.23 -60.10 4.38
N ALA A 5 33.76 -59.53 5.51
CA ALA A 5 32.44 -59.03 5.66
C ALA A 5 32.42 -57.58 5.10
N VAL A 6 31.71 -57.37 4.00
CA VAL A 6 31.45 -56.02 3.46
C VAL A 6 30.25 -55.49 4.22
N LEU A 7 30.49 -54.49 5.07
CA LEU A 7 29.43 -53.71 5.72
C LEU A 7 28.94 -52.65 4.75
N LEU A 8 27.76 -52.85 4.15
CA LEU A 8 27.10 -51.85 3.35
C LEU A 8 26.44 -50.84 4.31
N LEU A 9 27.07 -49.66 4.45
CA LEU A 9 26.50 -48.55 5.19
C LEU A 9 25.55 -47.83 4.22
N THR A 10 24.26 -48.16 4.26
CA THR A 10 23.21 -47.39 3.57
C THR A 10 22.97 -46.09 4.35
N LEU A 11 23.56 -44.99 3.84
CA LEU A 11 23.28 -43.65 4.30
C LEU A 11 21.89 -43.28 3.81
N ALA A 12 20.86 -43.47 4.63
CA ALA A 12 19.54 -42.92 4.42
C ALA A 12 19.65 -41.41 4.65
N MET A 13 19.80 -40.65 3.57
CA MET A 13 19.53 -39.20 3.60
C MET A 13 18.04 -39.05 3.84
N ALA A 14 17.66 -38.84 5.09
CA ALA A 14 16.36 -38.28 5.41
C ALA A 14 16.36 -36.84 4.90
N PHE A 15 15.74 -36.63 3.74
CA PHE A 15 15.29 -35.29 3.32
C PHE A 15 14.22 -34.91 4.35
N CYS A 16 14.64 -34.23 5.43
CA CYS A 16 13.72 -33.42 6.23
C CYS A 16 13.27 -32.30 5.31
N CYS A 17 12.11 -32.45 4.65
CA CYS A 17 11.31 -31.33 4.26
C CYS A 17 11.02 -30.59 5.58
N ALA A 18 11.78 -29.56 5.88
CA ALA A 18 11.46 -28.63 6.95
C ALA A 18 10.17 -27.95 6.52
N ALA A 19 9.03 -28.50 6.91
CA ALA A 19 7.79 -27.73 6.92
C ALA A 19 8.09 -26.46 7.73
N PRO A 20 7.64 -25.27 7.29
CA PRO A 20 7.81 -24.07 8.08
C PRO A 20 7.22 -24.34 9.47
N ALA A 21 8.09 -24.30 10.50
CA ALA A 21 7.65 -24.46 11.88
C ALA A 21 6.97 -23.15 12.28
N PHE A 22 5.64 -23.10 12.19
CA PHE A 22 4.89 -22.00 12.76
C PHE A 22 5.11 -21.96 14.27
N ALA A 23 5.31 -20.78 14.82
CA ALA A 23 5.48 -20.59 16.25
C ALA A 23 4.21 -21.06 16.99
N ALA A 24 4.37 -21.64 18.19
CA ALA A 24 3.22 -21.96 19.03
C ALA A 24 2.42 -20.67 19.29
N GLY A 25 1.09 -20.74 19.16
CA GLY A 25 0.22 -19.57 19.26
C GLY A 25 -0.12 -18.94 17.89
N THR A 26 0.04 -19.70 16.78
CA THR A 26 -0.35 -19.26 15.44
C THR A 26 -1.34 -20.22 14.79
N ILE A 27 -2.21 -19.66 13.95
CA ILE A 27 -3.12 -20.38 13.06
C ILE A 27 -2.57 -20.31 11.65
N GLU A 28 -2.32 -21.46 11.03
CA GLU A 28 -1.97 -21.55 9.62
C GLU A 28 -3.21 -21.27 8.75
N VAL A 29 -3.16 -20.24 7.92
CA VAL A 29 -4.23 -19.89 6.98
C VAL A 29 -3.97 -20.50 5.61
N THR A 30 -2.76 -20.33 5.10
CA THR A 30 -2.23 -20.94 3.88
C THR A 30 -0.83 -21.46 4.15
N GLU A 31 -0.17 -22.08 3.16
CA GLU A 31 1.22 -22.53 3.26
C GLU A 31 2.17 -21.37 3.65
N ASP A 32 1.87 -20.13 3.20
CA ASP A 32 2.71 -18.95 3.38
C ASP A 32 2.17 -17.94 4.40
N VAL A 33 0.95 -18.16 4.91
CA VAL A 33 0.28 -17.19 5.80
C VAL A 33 -0.10 -17.84 7.11
N SER A 34 0.38 -17.28 8.20
CA SER A 34 -0.09 -17.58 9.55
C SER A 34 -0.50 -16.30 10.28
N VAL A 35 -1.44 -16.43 11.21
CA VAL A 35 -1.89 -15.32 12.07
C VAL A 35 -1.79 -15.73 13.53
N SER A 36 -1.75 -14.77 14.44
CA SER A 36 -1.79 -15.05 15.88
C SER A 36 -3.12 -15.72 16.27
N ASP A 37 -3.08 -16.66 17.22
CA ASP A 37 -4.26 -17.32 17.78
C ASP A 37 -4.86 -16.56 18.98
N ASP A 38 -4.31 -15.40 19.33
CA ASP A 38 -4.78 -14.53 20.43
C ASP A 38 -6.06 -13.74 20.08
N TYR A 39 -6.60 -13.93 18.88
CA TYR A 39 -7.80 -13.27 18.39
C TYR A 39 -8.79 -14.29 17.82
N ASP A 40 -10.07 -14.15 18.10
CA ASP A 40 -11.12 -14.99 17.50
C ASP A 40 -11.44 -14.56 16.07
N TRP A 41 -10.65 -15.06 15.13
CA TRP A 41 -10.83 -14.82 13.69
C TRP A 41 -12.12 -15.43 13.13
N THR A 42 -12.71 -16.40 13.82
CA THR A 42 -13.86 -17.15 13.34
C THR A 42 -15.20 -16.57 13.81
N ARG A 43 -15.18 -15.54 14.64
CA ARG A 43 -16.38 -14.94 15.26
C ARG A 43 -17.47 -14.50 14.28
N PHE A 44 -17.14 -14.32 13.01
CA PHE A 44 -18.07 -13.92 11.97
C PHE A 44 -18.42 -15.03 10.99
N GLN A 45 -17.85 -16.23 11.14
CA GLN A 45 -18.14 -17.35 10.25
C GLN A 45 -19.62 -17.73 10.28
N GLY A 46 -20.18 -18.01 9.10
CA GLY A 46 -21.59 -18.37 8.95
C GLY A 46 -22.58 -17.20 8.98
N GLN A 47 -22.12 -15.97 9.19
CA GLN A 47 -23.00 -14.78 9.20
C GLN A 47 -23.27 -14.19 7.81
N ASN A 48 -22.63 -14.72 6.75
CA ASN A 48 -22.76 -14.26 5.35
C ASN A 48 -22.48 -12.75 5.19
N LEU A 49 -21.47 -12.25 5.90
CA LEU A 49 -21.06 -10.84 5.83
C LEU A 49 -20.25 -10.59 4.56
N THR A 50 -20.36 -9.36 4.07
CA THR A 50 -19.55 -8.84 2.95
C THR A 50 -18.92 -7.54 3.37
N LEU A 51 -17.62 -7.39 3.09
CA LEU A 51 -16.82 -6.19 3.29
C LEU A 51 -16.50 -5.56 1.93
N ASN A 52 -16.85 -4.30 1.75
CA ASN A 52 -16.57 -3.55 0.53
C ASN A 52 -15.32 -2.69 0.74
N VAL A 53 -14.24 -3.01 0.03
CA VAL A 53 -12.94 -2.35 0.14
C VAL A 53 -12.62 -1.56 -1.13
N TYR A 54 -12.14 -0.33 -0.99
CA TYR A 54 -11.75 0.54 -2.09
C TYR A 54 -10.32 1.03 -1.87
N ASN A 55 -9.40 0.56 -2.69
CA ASN A 55 -7.96 0.77 -2.54
C ASN A 55 -7.29 1.13 -3.87
N TRP A 56 -6.03 1.48 -3.81
CA TRP A 56 -5.15 1.60 -4.98
C TRP A 56 -4.89 0.23 -5.61
N GLY A 57 -4.60 0.21 -6.91
CA GLY A 57 -4.44 -1.02 -7.68
C GLY A 57 -3.35 -1.95 -7.15
N GLU A 58 -2.20 -1.39 -6.77
CA GLU A 58 -0.99 -2.15 -6.45
C GLU A 58 -0.67 -2.20 -4.95
N TYR A 59 -1.65 -1.93 -4.08
CA TYR A 59 -1.43 -1.80 -2.64
C TYR A 59 -1.72 -3.07 -1.83
N ILE A 60 -1.90 -4.20 -2.46
CA ILE A 60 -2.13 -5.50 -1.80
C ILE A 60 -1.61 -6.64 -2.68
N SER A 61 -1.05 -7.68 -2.05
CA SER A 61 -0.71 -8.92 -2.74
C SER A 61 -1.99 -9.67 -3.14
N ASN A 62 -2.07 -10.09 -4.38
CA ASN A 62 -3.29 -10.66 -4.99
C ASN A 62 -3.09 -12.07 -5.56
N GLY A 63 -2.00 -12.75 -5.23
CA GLY A 63 -1.65 -14.07 -5.72
C GLY A 63 -0.95 -14.09 -7.08
N SER A 64 -0.64 -12.93 -7.69
CA SER A 64 0.19 -12.88 -8.89
C SER A 64 1.68 -12.96 -8.55
N ASP A 65 2.50 -13.39 -9.54
CA ASP A 65 3.97 -13.42 -9.43
C ASP A 65 4.50 -14.12 -8.16
N ASP A 66 3.90 -15.28 -7.82
CA ASP A 66 4.20 -16.08 -6.62
C ASP A 66 3.92 -15.33 -5.29
N SER A 67 3.12 -14.27 -5.32
CA SER A 67 2.70 -13.56 -4.11
C SER A 67 1.49 -14.23 -3.43
N VAL A 68 1.27 -13.91 -2.16
CA VAL A 68 0.10 -14.40 -1.42
C VAL A 68 -1.16 -13.64 -1.85
N ASP A 69 -2.27 -14.35 -2.09
CA ASP A 69 -3.59 -13.73 -2.19
C ASP A 69 -4.13 -13.41 -0.78
N VAL A 70 -3.88 -12.18 -0.34
CA VAL A 70 -4.28 -11.70 1.00
C VAL A 70 -5.79 -11.67 1.17
N VAL A 71 -6.54 -11.32 0.12
CA VAL A 71 -8.01 -11.29 0.17
C VAL A 71 -8.56 -12.70 0.34
N ALA A 72 -8.10 -13.67 -0.46
CA ALA A 72 -8.51 -15.05 -0.33
C ALA A 72 -8.14 -15.66 1.03
N ALA A 73 -6.95 -15.33 1.56
CA ALA A 73 -6.53 -15.76 2.89
C ALA A 73 -7.44 -15.19 3.99
N PHE A 74 -7.80 -13.91 3.91
CA PHE A 74 -8.73 -13.26 4.83
C PHE A 74 -10.13 -13.89 4.78
N GLU A 75 -10.68 -14.10 3.57
CA GLU A 75 -11.98 -14.76 3.39
C GLU A 75 -12.00 -16.18 3.98
N LYS A 76 -10.94 -16.95 3.72
CA LYS A 76 -10.77 -18.31 4.26
C LYS A 76 -10.75 -18.32 5.78
N LEU A 77 -10.02 -17.40 6.39
CA LEU A 77 -9.83 -17.30 7.83
C LEU A 77 -11.11 -16.85 8.54
N THR A 78 -11.78 -15.82 8.03
CA THR A 78 -12.86 -15.13 8.74
C THR A 78 -14.26 -15.55 8.29
N GLY A 79 -14.41 -16.10 7.08
CA GLY A 79 -15.69 -16.37 6.46
C GLY A 79 -16.42 -15.11 5.95
N ILE A 80 -15.77 -13.93 5.99
CA ILE A 80 -16.29 -12.67 5.47
C ILE A 80 -15.92 -12.59 3.99
N LYS A 81 -16.89 -12.33 3.11
CA LYS A 81 -16.64 -12.05 1.70
C LYS A 81 -16.07 -10.64 1.51
N VAL A 82 -15.14 -10.47 0.58
CA VAL A 82 -14.55 -9.17 0.28
C VAL A 82 -14.82 -8.77 -1.17
N ASN A 83 -15.57 -7.68 -1.35
CA ASN A 83 -15.67 -6.99 -2.63
C ASN A 83 -14.53 -5.96 -2.70
N TYR A 84 -13.40 -6.39 -3.27
CA TYR A 84 -12.24 -5.52 -3.43
C TYR A 84 -12.31 -4.79 -4.77
N THR A 85 -12.30 -3.47 -4.73
CA THR A 85 -12.29 -2.61 -5.93
C THR A 85 -11.15 -1.62 -5.86
N THR A 86 -10.69 -1.15 -7.01
CA THR A 86 -9.55 -0.24 -7.10
C THR A 86 -9.92 1.11 -7.71
N PHE A 87 -9.09 2.12 -7.44
CA PHE A 87 -9.16 3.45 -8.04
C PHE A 87 -7.78 3.92 -8.51
N ASP A 88 -7.77 4.84 -9.46
CA ASP A 88 -6.56 5.37 -10.08
C ASP A 88 -6.14 6.74 -9.53
N SER A 89 -7.07 7.46 -8.88
CA SER A 89 -6.80 8.75 -8.25
C SER A 89 -7.69 9.02 -7.05
N ASN A 90 -7.18 9.77 -6.08
CA ASN A 90 -7.97 10.21 -4.93
C ASN A 90 -9.20 11.02 -5.35
N GLU A 91 -9.07 11.82 -6.38
CA GLU A 91 -10.14 12.68 -6.88
C GLU A 91 -11.30 11.87 -7.46
N SER A 92 -11.02 10.83 -8.26
CA SER A 92 -12.05 9.94 -8.80
C SER A 92 -12.72 9.11 -7.70
N MET A 93 -11.94 8.59 -6.77
CA MET A 93 -12.43 7.88 -5.58
C MET A 93 -13.36 8.78 -4.75
N TYR A 94 -12.90 9.99 -4.41
CA TYR A 94 -13.67 10.97 -3.63
C TYR A 94 -14.98 11.36 -4.34
N ALA A 95 -14.93 11.66 -5.65
CA ALA A 95 -16.13 12.02 -6.41
C ALA A 95 -17.17 10.89 -6.39
N LYS A 96 -16.73 9.65 -6.53
CA LYS A 96 -17.61 8.48 -6.47
C LYS A 96 -18.28 8.32 -5.10
N LEU A 97 -17.50 8.46 -4.02
CA LEU A 97 -18.05 8.37 -2.65
C LEU A 97 -19.02 9.53 -2.36
N LYS A 98 -18.65 10.75 -2.72
CA LYS A 98 -19.46 11.94 -2.48
C LYS A 98 -20.78 11.93 -3.25
N SER A 99 -20.82 11.31 -4.41
CA SER A 99 -22.07 11.17 -5.19
C SER A 99 -23.08 10.21 -4.56
N GLY A 100 -22.68 9.41 -3.56
CA GLY A 100 -23.50 8.36 -2.98
C GLY A 100 -23.76 7.18 -3.92
N ALA A 101 -23.06 7.10 -5.07
CA ALA A 101 -23.24 6.04 -6.06
C ALA A 101 -22.74 4.68 -5.59
N ALA A 102 -21.90 4.64 -4.55
CA ALA A 102 -21.37 3.43 -3.97
C ALA A 102 -21.08 3.62 -2.47
N ASN A 103 -21.29 2.53 -1.73
CA ASN A 103 -20.95 2.47 -0.31
C ASN A 103 -19.76 1.53 -0.14
N TYR A 104 -18.79 1.98 0.61
CA TYR A 104 -17.63 1.19 1.00
C TYR A 104 -17.49 1.18 2.53
N ASP A 105 -17.01 0.06 3.05
CA ASP A 105 -16.76 -0.11 4.48
C ASP A 105 -15.35 0.34 4.84
N VAL A 106 -14.38 0.15 3.92
CA VAL A 106 -12.99 0.54 4.08
C VAL A 106 -12.51 1.23 2.81
N VAL A 107 -11.87 2.39 2.96
CA VAL A 107 -11.22 3.13 1.88
C VAL A 107 -9.78 3.48 2.26
N ILE A 108 -8.86 3.43 1.30
CA ILE A 108 -7.42 3.67 1.53
C ILE A 108 -6.95 4.88 0.70
N PRO A 109 -7.33 6.12 1.06
CA PRO A 109 -6.89 7.33 0.37
C PRO A 109 -5.52 7.82 0.86
N SER A 110 -4.94 8.78 0.14
CA SER A 110 -3.80 9.53 0.64
C SER A 110 -4.19 10.53 1.73
N ASP A 111 -3.22 10.92 2.53
CA ASP A 111 -3.33 11.80 3.71
C ASP A 111 -4.14 13.07 3.47
N TYR A 112 -3.84 13.84 2.41
CA TYR A 112 -4.56 15.07 2.08
C TYR A 112 -6.04 14.85 1.77
N MET A 113 -6.38 13.70 1.18
CA MET A 113 -7.76 13.33 0.90
C MET A 113 -8.47 12.87 2.18
N VAL A 114 -7.76 12.18 3.07
CA VAL A 114 -8.26 11.87 4.43
C VAL A 114 -8.64 13.15 5.16
N ALA A 115 -7.72 14.16 5.21
CA ALA A 115 -8.00 15.46 5.84
C ALA A 115 -9.29 16.09 5.30
N LYS A 116 -9.47 16.07 3.97
CA LYS A 116 -10.68 16.59 3.32
C LYS A 116 -11.92 15.81 3.72
N MET A 117 -11.85 14.47 3.72
CA MET A 117 -13.00 13.62 4.04
C MET A 117 -13.39 13.73 5.51
N ILE A 118 -12.44 13.90 6.43
CA ILE A 118 -12.71 14.21 7.86
C ILE A 118 -13.44 15.54 7.96
N ALA A 119 -12.92 16.60 7.33
CA ALA A 119 -13.52 17.93 7.39
C ALA A 119 -14.95 17.97 6.83
N GLU A 120 -15.29 17.08 5.90
CA GLU A 120 -16.62 16.95 5.31
C GLU A 120 -17.52 15.93 6.02
N GLY A 121 -17.04 15.30 7.10
CA GLY A 121 -17.82 14.32 7.88
C GLY A 121 -18.14 13.03 7.12
N MET A 122 -17.28 12.64 6.18
CA MET A 122 -17.49 11.46 5.34
C MET A 122 -16.96 10.16 5.96
N LEU A 123 -16.17 10.23 7.02
CA LEU A 123 -15.56 9.09 7.68
C LEU A 123 -16.23 8.80 9.03
N ALA A 124 -16.39 7.52 9.33
CA ALA A 124 -16.84 7.07 10.64
C ALA A 124 -15.64 6.98 11.60
N PRO A 125 -15.81 7.33 12.89
CA PRO A 125 -14.75 7.16 13.87
C PRO A 125 -14.44 5.68 14.09
N LEU A 126 -13.18 5.37 14.37
CA LEU A 126 -12.69 4.03 14.66
C LEU A 126 -12.84 3.71 16.15
N ASP A 127 -13.20 2.46 16.43
CA ASP A 127 -13.12 1.89 17.77
C ASP A 127 -11.82 1.08 17.90
N TYR A 128 -10.80 1.70 18.46
CA TYR A 128 -9.47 1.08 18.63
C TYR A 128 -9.46 -0.12 19.58
N SER A 129 -10.48 -0.34 20.38
CA SER A 129 -10.62 -1.57 21.16
C SER A 129 -10.76 -2.81 20.26
N ASN A 130 -11.22 -2.62 19.02
CA ASN A 130 -11.31 -3.66 17.99
C ASN A 130 -10.06 -3.75 17.10
N ILE A 131 -9.05 -2.90 17.33
CA ILE A 131 -7.81 -2.83 16.52
C ILE A 131 -6.58 -3.05 17.42
N PRO A 132 -6.45 -4.19 18.11
CA PRO A 132 -5.38 -4.41 19.09
C PRO A 132 -3.97 -4.37 18.49
N ASN A 133 -3.85 -4.65 17.19
CA ASN A 133 -2.58 -4.61 16.47
C ASN A 133 -2.10 -3.20 16.12
N SER A 134 -2.90 -2.15 16.37
CA SER A 134 -2.46 -0.77 16.24
C SER A 134 -1.22 -0.45 17.11
N LYS A 135 -1.02 -1.20 18.19
CA LYS A 135 0.19 -1.12 19.03
C LYS A 135 1.49 -1.40 18.27
N ASN A 136 1.42 -2.14 17.16
CA ASN A 136 2.57 -2.50 16.33
C ASN A 136 2.97 -1.40 15.33
N ILE A 137 2.15 -0.35 15.18
CA ILE A 137 2.47 0.81 14.35
C ILE A 137 3.52 1.64 15.08
N ASP A 138 4.61 1.98 14.39
CA ASP A 138 5.65 2.83 14.93
C ASP A 138 5.08 4.19 15.36
N ALA A 139 5.58 4.71 16.47
CA ALA A 139 5.11 5.97 17.05
C ALA A 139 5.25 7.16 16.09
N VAL A 140 6.22 7.13 15.19
CA VAL A 140 6.42 8.21 14.19
C VAL A 140 5.25 8.37 13.21
N TYR A 141 4.43 7.32 13.04
CA TYR A 141 3.25 7.34 12.15
C TYR A 141 1.93 7.51 12.88
N ARG A 142 1.97 7.70 14.20
CA ARG A 142 0.76 7.94 15.01
C ARG A 142 0.50 9.42 15.12
N ASP A 143 -0.78 9.76 15.36
CA ASP A 143 -1.24 11.13 15.54
C ASP A 143 -0.75 12.10 14.44
N PRO A 144 -0.96 11.74 13.15
CA PRO A 144 -0.52 12.56 12.04
C PRO A 144 -1.34 13.86 11.96
N ASP A 145 -0.75 14.93 11.42
CA ASP A 145 -1.39 16.25 11.31
C ASP A 145 -2.78 16.21 10.65
N TYR A 146 -3.03 15.27 9.75
CA TYR A 146 -4.33 15.12 9.08
C TYR A 146 -5.40 14.40 9.92
N ASP A 147 -5.00 13.67 10.96
CA ASP A 147 -5.87 13.01 11.94
C ASP A 147 -5.18 12.97 13.33
N PRO A 148 -5.05 14.11 14.03
CA PRO A 148 -4.18 14.27 15.19
C PRO A 148 -4.48 13.38 16.40
N THR A 149 -5.61 12.67 16.37
CA THR A 149 -6.03 11.75 17.44
C THR A 149 -6.19 10.32 16.95
N ASN A 150 -5.84 10.05 15.71
CA ASN A 150 -6.12 8.79 15.02
C ASN A 150 -7.60 8.36 15.17
N ALA A 151 -8.52 9.32 15.23
CA ALA A 151 -9.92 8.99 15.44
C ALA A 151 -10.57 8.32 14.23
N TYR A 152 -10.03 8.50 13.03
CA TYR A 152 -10.63 8.06 11.77
C TYR A 152 -9.75 7.13 10.94
N THR A 153 -8.43 7.08 11.24
CA THR A 153 -7.48 6.40 10.36
C THR A 153 -6.52 5.47 11.09
N VAL A 154 -6.11 4.43 10.38
CA VAL A 154 -4.94 3.60 10.73
C VAL A 154 -3.94 3.72 9.59
N PRO A 155 -2.68 4.09 9.84
CA PRO A 155 -1.65 4.12 8.80
C PRO A 155 -1.49 2.76 8.12
N TYR A 156 -1.52 2.75 6.78
CA TYR A 156 -1.44 1.53 5.99
C TYR A 156 -0.11 1.41 5.24
N MET A 157 0.27 2.44 4.50
CA MET A 157 1.46 2.42 3.68
C MET A 157 2.12 3.80 3.64
N LEU A 158 3.45 3.81 3.68
CA LEU A 158 4.29 4.97 3.42
C LEU A 158 5.01 4.74 2.10
N CYS A 159 4.95 5.71 1.21
CA CYS A 159 5.67 5.68 -0.06
C CYS A 159 6.65 6.85 -0.15
N THR A 160 7.78 6.61 -0.83
CA THR A 160 8.71 7.67 -1.22
C THR A 160 8.67 7.82 -2.74
N THR A 161 8.67 9.08 -3.20
CA THR A 161 8.69 9.39 -4.63
C THR A 161 10.13 9.58 -5.08
N GLY A 162 10.47 9.00 -6.23
CA GLY A 162 11.81 9.07 -6.82
C GLY A 162 11.76 9.05 -8.35
N ILE A 163 12.90 9.32 -8.98
CA ILE A 163 13.07 9.20 -10.42
C ILE A 163 13.52 7.76 -10.75
N ILE A 164 12.75 7.08 -11.55
CA ILE A 164 13.12 5.78 -12.16
C ILE A 164 13.53 6.06 -13.60
N TYR A 165 14.66 5.51 -14.03
CA TYR A 165 15.14 5.67 -15.41
C TYR A 165 15.67 4.36 -15.97
N ASN A 166 15.58 4.23 -17.29
CA ASN A 166 16.12 3.07 -18.00
C ASN A 166 17.63 3.24 -18.24
N THR A 167 18.44 2.43 -17.58
CA THR A 167 19.92 2.50 -17.66
C THR A 167 20.47 2.14 -19.05
N THR A 168 19.67 1.57 -19.95
CA THR A 168 20.07 1.30 -21.33
C THR A 168 19.80 2.46 -22.28
N MET A 169 19.01 3.45 -21.85
CA MET A 169 18.61 4.63 -22.64
C MET A 169 19.17 5.94 -22.09
N VAL A 170 19.47 5.97 -20.80
CA VAL A 170 19.94 7.16 -20.09
C VAL A 170 21.36 6.92 -19.61
N GLU A 171 22.34 7.56 -20.26
CA GLU A 171 23.76 7.40 -19.95
C GLU A 171 24.12 8.05 -18.59
N ASN A 172 23.60 9.24 -18.33
CA ASN A 172 23.85 9.98 -17.11
C ASN A 172 22.60 9.95 -16.20
N ALA A 173 22.71 9.30 -15.05
CA ALA A 173 21.63 9.22 -14.09
C ALA A 173 21.10 10.60 -13.70
N PRO A 174 19.78 10.86 -13.71
CA PRO A 174 19.22 12.08 -13.16
C PRO A 174 19.47 12.12 -11.66
N THR A 175 19.85 13.29 -11.14
CA THR A 175 20.25 13.48 -9.75
C THR A 175 19.36 14.46 -8.98
N LYS A 176 18.52 15.17 -9.67
CA LYS A 176 17.59 16.17 -9.10
C LYS A 176 16.31 16.26 -9.92
N TRP A 177 15.25 16.75 -9.30
CA TRP A 177 13.95 16.90 -9.97
C TRP A 177 14.00 17.78 -11.22
N ALA A 178 14.87 18.80 -11.24
CA ALA A 178 15.03 19.69 -12.39
C ALA A 178 15.49 18.96 -13.68
N ASP A 179 16.13 17.80 -13.54
CA ASP A 179 16.58 17.02 -14.69
C ASP A 179 15.40 16.51 -15.52
N LEU A 180 14.19 16.39 -14.94
CA LEU A 180 12.96 16.05 -15.67
C LEU A 180 12.46 17.16 -16.62
N TRP A 181 13.11 18.33 -16.67
CA TRP A 181 12.85 19.42 -17.61
C TRP A 181 13.98 19.60 -18.62
N ASP A 182 14.93 18.67 -18.66
CA ASP A 182 16.01 18.70 -19.67
C ASP A 182 15.43 18.24 -21.03
N GLU A 183 15.65 19.07 -22.05
CA GLU A 183 15.16 18.82 -23.41
C GLU A 183 15.66 17.48 -24.01
N GLN A 184 16.78 16.94 -23.52
CA GLN A 184 17.30 15.64 -23.95
C GLN A 184 16.31 14.49 -23.67
N TYR A 185 15.40 14.66 -22.70
CA TYR A 185 14.40 13.66 -22.34
C TYR A 185 13.02 13.95 -22.92
N ALA A 186 12.87 14.99 -23.74
CA ALA A 186 11.58 15.35 -24.32
C ALA A 186 10.89 14.18 -25.01
N GLY A 187 9.62 13.98 -24.74
CA GLY A 187 8.83 12.86 -25.25
C GLY A 187 9.12 11.49 -24.61
N ASN A 188 10.04 11.41 -23.61
CA ASN A 188 10.38 10.16 -22.93
C ASN A 188 10.16 10.23 -21.40
N ILE A 189 9.48 11.26 -20.93
CA ILE A 189 9.18 11.43 -19.51
C ILE A 189 7.75 10.96 -19.25
N LEU A 190 7.57 10.10 -18.25
CA LEU A 190 6.28 9.72 -17.69
C LEU A 190 6.14 10.40 -16.32
N MET A 191 5.14 11.29 -16.22
CA MET A 191 4.78 11.95 -14.97
C MET A 191 3.55 11.30 -14.34
N PHE A 192 3.44 11.35 -13.03
CA PHE A 192 2.27 10.85 -12.31
C PHE A 192 0.95 11.46 -12.79
N ASN A 193 -0.09 10.64 -12.81
CA ASN A 193 -1.47 11.08 -12.94
C ASN A 193 -2.09 11.41 -11.56
N ASN A 194 -1.26 11.76 -10.58
CA ASN A 194 -1.65 12.28 -9.27
C ASN A 194 -1.26 13.75 -9.21
N SER A 195 -2.25 14.62 -9.03
CA SER A 195 -2.05 16.08 -9.04
C SER A 195 -1.10 16.56 -7.95
N ARG A 196 -1.16 15.96 -6.75
CA ARG A 196 -0.31 16.36 -5.62
C ARG A 196 1.14 15.97 -5.83
N ASP A 197 1.41 14.77 -6.33
CA ASP A 197 2.79 14.33 -6.60
C ASP A 197 3.41 15.13 -7.74
N ALA A 198 2.67 15.34 -8.83
CA ALA A 198 3.15 16.17 -9.94
C ALA A 198 3.45 17.61 -9.49
N TYR A 199 2.55 18.20 -8.68
CA TYR A 199 2.75 19.52 -8.10
C TYR A 199 4.01 19.57 -7.24
N ALA A 200 4.18 18.59 -6.32
CA ALA A 200 5.31 18.53 -5.42
C ALA A 200 6.65 18.45 -6.17
N ILE A 201 6.72 17.63 -7.23
CA ILE A 201 7.92 17.51 -8.06
C ILE A 201 8.29 18.86 -8.71
N ALA A 202 7.32 19.59 -9.25
CA ALA A 202 7.56 20.89 -9.84
C ALA A 202 7.91 21.97 -8.79
N ALA A 203 7.25 21.92 -7.63
CA ALA A 203 7.59 22.81 -6.50
C ALA A 203 9.03 22.57 -6.02
N PHE A 204 9.48 21.33 -5.87
CA PHE A 204 10.87 21.02 -5.56
C PHE A 204 11.84 21.49 -6.62
N LYS A 205 11.49 21.41 -7.92
CA LYS A 205 12.30 21.98 -9.00
C LYS A 205 12.44 23.50 -8.83
N ASN A 206 11.37 24.19 -8.47
CA ASN A 206 11.36 25.64 -8.27
C ASN A 206 12.00 26.06 -6.93
N GLY A 207 12.18 25.12 -5.98
CA GLY A 207 12.62 25.44 -4.62
C GLY A 207 11.52 26.11 -3.79
N THR A 208 10.24 25.88 -4.13
CA THR A 208 9.07 26.42 -3.44
C THR A 208 8.40 25.39 -2.53
N SER A 209 7.44 25.85 -1.72
CA SER A 209 6.67 24.97 -0.83
C SER A 209 5.78 24.01 -1.61
N ILE A 210 5.69 22.77 -1.13
CA ILE A 210 4.69 21.81 -1.62
C ILE A 210 3.28 22.08 -1.07
N ASN A 211 3.18 22.95 -0.07
CA ASN A 211 1.93 23.42 0.52
C ASN A 211 1.79 24.93 0.24
N PRO A 212 1.21 25.30 -0.90
CA PRO A 212 1.05 26.70 -1.26
C PRO A 212 0.05 27.39 -0.33
N GLU A 213 0.31 28.65 0.01
CA GLU A 213 -0.57 29.47 0.82
C GLU A 213 -1.39 30.45 -0.03
N THR A 214 -0.96 30.71 -1.25
CA THR A 214 -1.61 31.66 -2.17
C THR A 214 -1.90 31.06 -3.55
N PRO A 215 -2.90 31.58 -4.28
CA PRO A 215 -3.15 31.19 -5.67
C PRO A 215 -1.95 31.44 -6.59
N GLU A 216 -1.18 32.51 -6.36
CA GLU A 216 -0.03 32.88 -7.15
C GLU A 216 1.09 31.83 -7.06
N GLU A 217 1.32 31.26 -5.87
CA GLU A 217 2.25 30.14 -5.67
C GLU A 217 1.82 28.88 -6.44
N VAL A 218 0.51 28.64 -6.49
CA VAL A 218 -0.04 27.54 -7.30
C VAL A 218 0.21 27.78 -8.77
N ASP A 219 -0.07 28.98 -9.26
CA ASP A 219 0.07 29.36 -10.66
C ASP A 219 1.53 29.23 -11.13
N GLU A 220 2.51 29.63 -10.31
CA GLU A 220 3.94 29.48 -10.63
C GLU A 220 4.32 28.00 -10.87
N VAL A 221 3.88 27.12 -10.00
CA VAL A 221 4.16 25.68 -10.13
C VAL A 221 3.43 25.07 -11.32
N VAL A 222 2.20 25.51 -11.59
CA VAL A 222 1.41 25.08 -12.77
C VAL A 222 2.09 25.49 -14.07
N GLU A 223 2.65 26.69 -14.16
CA GLU A 223 3.41 27.13 -15.35
C GLU A 223 4.68 26.27 -15.53
N THR A 224 5.35 25.91 -14.43
CA THR A 224 6.48 24.96 -14.48
C THR A 224 6.06 23.61 -15.05
N LEU A 225 4.93 23.06 -14.61
CA LEU A 225 4.39 21.80 -15.16
C LEU A 225 3.99 21.92 -16.64
N LYS A 226 3.41 23.04 -17.04
CA LYS A 226 3.09 23.30 -18.44
C LYS A 226 4.33 23.34 -19.33
N ALA A 227 5.43 23.91 -18.82
CA ALA A 227 6.69 23.97 -19.54
C ALA A 227 7.36 22.61 -19.75
N GLN A 228 6.94 21.57 -19.03
CA GLN A 228 7.42 20.19 -19.23
C GLN A 228 6.71 19.48 -20.39
N LYS A 229 5.51 19.92 -20.73
CA LYS A 229 4.78 19.35 -21.86
C LYS A 229 5.40 19.80 -23.17
N PRO A 230 5.59 18.87 -24.14
CA PRO A 230 6.05 19.23 -25.48
C PRO A 230 5.00 20.05 -26.23
#